data_a0d4f338bb42d7039c0885fbd96d8e9e
#
_entry.id   a0d4f338bb42d7039c0885fbd96d8e9e
#
_cell.length_a   1.000
_cell.length_b   1.000
_cell.length_c   1.000
_cell.angle_alpha   90.00
_cell.angle_beta   90.00
_cell.angle_gamma   90.00
#
_symmetry.space_group_name_H-M   'P 1'
#
loop_
_entity.id
_entity.type
_entity.pdbx_description
1 polymer ?
#
loop_
_entity_poly.entity_id
_entity_poly.type
_entity_poly.pdbx_seq_one_letter_code
_entity_poly.pdbx_strand_id
1 'polypeptide(L)'
;MKDKLIVVAGAGGFIGGHLIAELRQKGFQNIRAVDIKPFDQWYQHFEDVENLQLDLALIENCKTVCEGAVEVYNLAADMGGMGFIENNKALCMLTVLISTHMLEAAHRAGVARFFYSSSACVYNADKQKSEDVVPLKEEDAYPAMAEDGYGWEKLFSERMCRHYREDYGLETRVARFHNVYGPFGTWEGGREKAPAAI
;
A
#
# COMPACT_ATOMS: atom_id res chain seq x y z
N MET A 1 21.11 -9.20 -9.07
CA MET A 1 19.82 -8.96 -8.39
C MET A 1 19.43 -7.48 -8.40
N LYS A 2 20.40 -6.57 -8.33
CA LYS A 2 20.12 -5.10 -8.29
C LYS A 2 19.67 -4.50 -9.62
N ASP A 3 19.81 -5.23 -10.71
CA ASP A 3 19.41 -4.81 -12.07
C ASP A 3 17.97 -5.25 -12.43
N LYS A 4 17.29 -5.93 -11.52
CA LYS A 4 15.91 -6.39 -11.73
C LYS A 4 14.92 -5.27 -11.47
N LEU A 5 13.89 -5.17 -12.31
CA LEU A 5 12.88 -4.14 -12.19
C LEU A 5 12.05 -4.34 -10.90
N ILE A 6 12.02 -3.30 -10.09
CA ILE A 6 11.19 -3.19 -8.88
C ILE A 6 10.13 -2.12 -9.12
N VAL A 7 8.88 -2.46 -8.87
CA VAL A 7 7.76 -1.52 -8.94
C VAL A 7 7.40 -1.02 -7.54
N VAL A 8 7.23 0.29 -7.42
CA VAL A 8 6.69 0.94 -6.21
C VAL A 8 5.42 1.69 -6.62
N ALA A 9 4.27 1.11 -6.31
CA ALA A 9 2.96 1.74 -6.47
C ALA A 9 2.62 2.59 -5.24
N GLY A 10 2.11 3.80 -5.44
CA GLY A 10 1.99 4.80 -4.37
C GLY A 10 3.30 5.56 -4.11
N ALA A 11 4.12 5.71 -5.13
CA ALA A 11 5.47 6.27 -5.08
C ALA A 11 5.50 7.75 -4.67
N GLY A 12 4.50 8.53 -5.08
CA GLY A 12 4.34 9.94 -4.70
C GLY A 12 3.84 10.15 -3.26
N GLY A 13 3.56 9.05 -2.54
CA GLY A 13 3.17 9.07 -1.14
C GLY A 13 4.38 9.09 -0.19
N PHE A 14 4.10 9.28 1.11
CA PHE A 14 5.11 9.34 2.16
C PHE A 14 5.97 8.07 2.22
N ILE A 15 5.34 6.91 2.38
CA ILE A 15 6.07 5.63 2.52
C ILE A 15 6.76 5.25 1.20
N GLY A 16 6.08 5.47 0.05
CA GLY A 16 6.62 5.16 -1.27
C GLY A 16 7.89 5.93 -1.58
N GLY A 17 7.90 7.24 -1.31
CA GLY A 17 9.09 8.08 -1.49
C GLY A 17 10.29 7.62 -0.65
N HIS A 18 10.05 7.30 0.62
CA HIS A 18 11.11 6.75 1.50
C HIS A 18 11.61 5.38 1.04
N LEU A 19 10.72 4.51 0.58
CA LEU A 19 11.12 3.20 0.04
C LEU A 19 12.02 3.36 -1.19
N ILE A 20 11.67 4.25 -2.12
CA ILE A 20 12.50 4.52 -3.30
C ILE A 20 13.86 5.07 -2.90
N ALA A 21 13.91 6.04 -1.97
CA ALA A 21 15.17 6.58 -1.45
C ALA A 21 16.07 5.47 -0.90
N GLU A 22 15.52 4.57 -0.09
CA GLU A 22 16.25 3.46 0.51
C GLU A 22 16.70 2.43 -0.54
N LEU A 23 15.86 2.09 -1.52
CA LEU A 23 16.23 1.18 -2.61
C LEU A 23 17.40 1.74 -3.42
N ARG A 24 17.37 3.04 -3.75
CA ARG A 24 18.46 3.73 -4.44
C ARG A 24 19.76 3.71 -3.62
N GLN A 25 19.67 4.00 -2.32
CA GLN A 25 20.83 3.97 -1.42
C GLN A 25 21.44 2.56 -1.35
N LYS A 26 20.62 1.51 -1.40
CA LYS A 26 21.07 0.12 -1.46
C LYS A 26 21.62 -0.29 -2.83
N GLY A 27 21.57 0.61 -3.82
CA GLY A 27 22.13 0.42 -5.15
C GLY A 27 21.25 -0.36 -6.11
N PHE A 28 19.92 -0.38 -5.90
CA PHE A 28 18.98 -0.81 -6.92
C PHE A 28 18.85 0.26 -7.99
N GLN A 29 19.04 -0.10 -9.24
CA GLN A 29 19.11 0.85 -10.36
C GLN A 29 17.84 0.86 -11.20
N ASN A 30 17.08 -0.22 -11.20
CA ASN A 30 15.91 -0.37 -12.05
C ASN A 30 14.63 -0.32 -11.19
N ILE A 31 14.12 0.89 -11.00
CA ILE A 31 12.93 1.17 -10.18
C ILE A 31 11.90 1.86 -11.06
N ARG A 32 10.65 1.35 -11.02
CA ARG A 32 9.48 1.98 -11.61
C ARG A 32 8.60 2.53 -10.50
N ALA A 33 8.51 3.84 -10.43
CA ALA A 33 7.74 4.60 -9.45
C ALA A 33 6.41 5.01 -10.05
N VAL A 34 5.29 4.67 -9.43
CA VAL A 34 3.95 4.91 -9.99
C VAL A 34 3.04 5.56 -8.95
N ASP A 35 2.37 6.63 -9.33
CA ASP A 35 1.31 7.27 -8.53
C ASP A 35 0.28 7.92 -9.46
N ILE A 36 -0.93 8.15 -8.96
CA ILE A 36 -1.97 8.90 -9.67
C ILE A 36 -1.70 10.42 -9.64
N LYS A 37 -0.98 10.89 -8.62
CA LYS A 37 -0.66 12.31 -8.44
C LYS A 37 0.26 12.82 -9.54
N PRO A 38 0.09 14.08 -9.96
CA PRO A 38 1.10 14.77 -10.76
C PRO A 38 2.43 14.87 -10.00
N PHE A 39 3.54 14.88 -10.74
CA PHE A 39 4.89 14.77 -10.16
C PHE A 39 5.26 15.91 -9.18
N ASP A 40 4.70 17.10 -9.38
CA ASP A 40 4.87 18.26 -8.51
C ASP A 40 4.19 18.10 -7.14
N GLN A 41 3.31 17.09 -6.97
CA GLN A 41 2.66 16.74 -5.71
C GLN A 41 3.28 15.52 -5.02
N TRP A 42 4.34 14.96 -5.59
CA TRP A 42 5.06 13.88 -4.93
C TRP A 42 5.91 14.44 -3.79
N TYR A 43 5.83 13.82 -2.61
CA TYR A 43 6.63 14.24 -1.47
C TYR A 43 8.13 14.10 -1.70
N GLN A 44 8.52 13.07 -2.45
CA GLN A 44 9.87 12.86 -2.94
C GLN A 44 9.81 12.41 -4.40
N HIS A 45 10.50 13.07 -5.28
CA HIS A 45 10.58 12.75 -6.71
C HIS A 45 12.06 12.55 -7.09
N PHE A 46 12.35 11.47 -7.81
CA PHE A 46 13.71 11.10 -8.18
C PHE A 46 13.80 10.97 -9.70
N GLU A 47 14.58 11.82 -10.35
CA GLU A 47 14.70 11.87 -11.81
C GLU A 47 15.43 10.67 -12.42
N ASP A 48 16.19 9.92 -11.62
CA ASP A 48 16.97 8.76 -12.02
C ASP A 48 16.20 7.42 -11.91
N VAL A 49 14.90 7.48 -11.68
CA VAL A 49 13.99 6.32 -11.73
C VAL A 49 12.93 6.51 -12.82
N GLU A 50 12.33 5.41 -13.29
CA GLU A 50 11.19 5.48 -14.21
C GLU A 50 9.95 5.96 -13.45
N ASN A 51 9.50 7.19 -13.69
CA ASN A 51 8.35 7.79 -13.04
C ASN A 51 7.12 7.76 -13.96
N LEU A 52 6.02 7.18 -13.48
CA LEU A 52 4.76 7.06 -14.22
C LEU A 52 3.62 7.68 -13.42
N GLN A 53 2.84 8.56 -14.07
CA GLN A 53 1.60 9.09 -13.54
C GLN A 53 0.44 8.28 -14.11
N LEU A 54 -0.07 7.30 -13.36
CA LEU A 54 -1.10 6.37 -13.80
C LEU A 54 -2.10 6.07 -12.68
N ASP A 55 -3.38 5.94 -13.06
CA ASP A 55 -4.43 5.46 -12.17
C ASP A 55 -4.44 3.92 -12.15
N LEU A 56 -4.06 3.34 -11.01
CA LEU A 56 -4.01 1.90 -10.80
C LEU A 56 -5.37 1.27 -10.48
N ALA A 57 -6.45 2.05 -10.41
CA ALA A 57 -7.80 1.51 -10.43
C ALA A 57 -8.16 0.92 -11.81
N LEU A 58 -7.38 1.24 -12.86
CA LEU A 58 -7.54 0.72 -14.22
C LEU A 58 -6.60 -0.47 -14.45
N ILE A 59 -7.17 -1.64 -14.74
CA ILE A 59 -6.40 -2.90 -14.92
C ILE A 59 -5.33 -2.80 -16.02
N GLU A 60 -5.59 -2.05 -17.09
CA GLU A 60 -4.62 -1.91 -18.19
C GLU A 60 -3.35 -1.15 -17.73
N ASN A 61 -3.50 -0.17 -16.85
CA ASN A 61 -2.37 0.52 -16.25
C ASN A 61 -1.56 -0.43 -15.35
N CYS A 62 -2.24 -1.28 -14.57
CA CYS A 62 -1.58 -2.28 -13.74
C CYS A 62 -0.77 -3.29 -14.58
N LYS A 63 -1.29 -3.73 -15.73
CA LYS A 63 -0.58 -4.59 -16.67
C LYS A 63 0.70 -3.93 -17.18
N THR A 64 0.60 -2.68 -17.63
CA THR A 64 1.77 -1.89 -18.09
C THR A 64 2.81 -1.75 -16.98
N VAL A 65 2.36 -1.46 -15.76
CA VAL A 65 3.23 -1.25 -14.60
C VAL A 65 3.96 -2.52 -14.19
N CYS A 66 3.30 -3.68 -14.26
CA CYS A 66 3.88 -4.96 -13.84
C CYS A 66 4.73 -5.62 -14.94
N GLU A 67 4.70 -5.13 -16.18
CA GLU A 67 5.47 -5.73 -17.29
C GLU A 67 6.98 -5.70 -16.99
N GLY A 68 7.61 -6.88 -17.03
CA GLY A 68 9.03 -7.09 -16.74
C GLY A 68 9.44 -6.93 -15.27
N ALA A 69 8.50 -6.65 -14.40
CA ALA A 69 8.78 -6.51 -12.97
C ALA A 69 9.07 -7.87 -12.31
N VAL A 70 10.01 -7.87 -11.39
CA VAL A 70 10.34 -9.05 -10.57
C VAL A 70 9.78 -8.90 -9.15
N GLU A 71 9.65 -7.70 -8.69
CA GLU A 71 9.15 -7.38 -7.36
C GLU A 71 8.23 -6.16 -7.41
N VAL A 72 7.10 -6.25 -6.70
CA VAL A 72 6.09 -5.18 -6.63
C VAL A 72 5.83 -4.83 -5.17
N TYR A 73 5.93 -3.54 -4.85
CA TYR A 73 5.49 -2.96 -3.58
C TYR A 73 4.20 -2.18 -3.82
N ASN A 74 3.06 -2.75 -3.43
CA ASN A 74 1.77 -2.07 -3.52
C ASN A 74 1.48 -1.28 -2.25
N LEU A 75 1.77 0.03 -2.31
CA LEU A 75 1.51 1.01 -1.25
C LEU A 75 0.39 1.98 -1.65
N ALA A 76 -0.13 1.87 -2.88
CA ALA A 76 -1.16 2.76 -3.40
C ALA A 76 -2.49 2.52 -2.69
N ALA A 77 -3.06 3.57 -2.14
CA ALA A 77 -4.37 3.57 -1.49
C ALA A 77 -4.90 4.99 -1.31
N ASP A 78 -6.22 5.17 -1.42
CA ASP A 78 -6.89 6.36 -0.92
C ASP A 78 -7.08 6.21 0.59
N MET A 79 -6.25 6.93 1.34
CA MET A 79 -6.27 6.85 2.79
C MET A 79 -5.74 8.14 3.44
N GLY A 80 -6.00 8.30 4.72
CA GLY A 80 -5.55 9.43 5.52
C GLY A 80 -5.57 9.07 7.01
N GLY A 81 -5.64 10.09 7.87
CA GLY A 81 -5.97 9.94 9.29
C GLY A 81 -7.41 9.44 9.49
N MET A 82 -7.79 9.14 10.73
CA MET A 82 -9.12 8.62 11.06
C MET A 82 -10.25 9.52 10.54
N GLY A 83 -10.12 10.84 10.70
CA GLY A 83 -11.12 11.78 10.20
C GLY A 83 -11.35 11.70 8.69
N PHE A 84 -10.30 11.43 7.89
CA PHE A 84 -10.46 11.20 6.45
C PHE A 84 -11.20 9.89 6.16
N ILE A 85 -10.80 8.80 6.82
CA ILE A 85 -11.37 7.46 6.62
C ILE A 85 -12.86 7.44 6.97
N GLU A 86 -13.23 8.01 8.11
CA GLU A 86 -14.63 8.07 8.58
C GLU A 86 -15.54 8.85 7.65
N ASN A 87 -15.03 9.90 7.02
CA ASN A 87 -15.82 10.77 6.13
C ASN A 87 -15.76 10.37 4.65
N ASN A 88 -14.90 9.40 4.27
CA ASN A 88 -14.70 8.97 2.88
C ASN A 88 -14.74 7.45 2.72
N LYS A 89 -15.66 6.78 3.42
CA LYS A 89 -15.72 5.30 3.51
C LYS A 89 -15.78 4.62 2.15
N ALA A 90 -16.68 5.06 1.26
CA ALA A 90 -16.83 4.48 -0.06
C ALA A 90 -15.55 4.66 -0.91
N LEU A 91 -14.93 5.83 -0.86
CA LEU A 91 -13.68 6.12 -1.57
C LEU A 91 -12.56 5.19 -1.08
N CYS A 92 -12.43 5.04 0.25
CA CYS A 92 -11.44 4.13 0.83
C CYS A 92 -11.68 2.67 0.41
N MET A 93 -12.94 2.22 0.31
CA MET A 93 -13.28 0.88 -0.15
C MET A 93 -12.97 0.66 -1.64
N LEU A 94 -13.07 1.70 -2.49
CA LEU A 94 -12.72 1.60 -3.91
C LEU A 94 -11.22 1.29 -4.14
N THR A 95 -10.37 1.47 -3.14
CA THR A 95 -8.98 1.01 -3.16
C THR A 95 -8.85 -0.49 -3.43
N VAL A 96 -9.91 -1.28 -3.20
CA VAL A 96 -9.97 -2.70 -3.57
C VAL A 96 -9.68 -2.94 -5.05
N LEU A 97 -10.05 -2.01 -5.93
CA LEU A 97 -9.76 -2.08 -7.37
C LEU A 97 -8.25 -2.03 -7.62
N ILE A 98 -7.55 -1.10 -6.97
CA ILE A 98 -6.10 -0.98 -7.06
C ILE A 98 -5.45 -2.27 -6.56
N SER A 99 -5.83 -2.72 -5.37
CA SER A 99 -5.24 -3.89 -4.70
C SER A 99 -5.43 -5.18 -5.52
N THR A 100 -6.63 -5.41 -6.04
CA THR A 100 -6.96 -6.62 -6.83
C THR A 100 -6.35 -6.58 -8.22
N HIS A 101 -6.40 -5.44 -8.91
CA HIS A 101 -5.83 -5.29 -10.24
C HIS A 101 -4.31 -5.39 -10.24
N MET A 102 -3.63 -4.78 -9.28
CA MET A 102 -2.18 -4.92 -9.13
C MET A 102 -1.77 -6.35 -8.82
N LEU A 103 -2.51 -7.05 -7.97
CA LEU A 103 -2.23 -8.45 -7.62
C LEU A 103 -2.42 -9.38 -8.84
N GLU A 104 -3.51 -9.20 -9.58
CA GLU A 104 -3.78 -9.96 -10.82
C GLU A 104 -2.74 -9.66 -11.90
N ALA A 105 -2.41 -8.38 -12.12
CA ALA A 105 -1.41 -7.99 -13.10
C ALA A 105 -0.02 -8.53 -12.74
N ALA A 106 0.37 -8.47 -11.47
CA ALA A 106 1.63 -9.02 -10.98
C ALA A 106 1.71 -10.54 -11.21
N HIS A 107 0.63 -11.26 -10.89
CA HIS A 107 0.55 -12.70 -11.15
C HIS A 107 0.73 -13.01 -12.64
N ARG A 108 -0.01 -12.34 -13.53
CA ARG A 108 0.05 -12.57 -14.98
C ARG A 108 1.40 -12.19 -15.61
N ALA A 109 2.06 -11.18 -15.06
CA ALA A 109 3.39 -10.77 -15.49
C ALA A 109 4.51 -11.67 -14.96
N GLY A 110 4.20 -12.69 -14.15
CA GLY A 110 5.20 -13.58 -13.56
C GLY A 110 6.09 -12.92 -12.52
N VAL A 111 5.56 -11.90 -11.84
CA VAL A 111 6.26 -11.26 -10.70
C VAL A 111 6.61 -12.30 -9.65
N ALA A 112 7.87 -12.32 -9.22
CA ALA A 112 8.31 -13.30 -8.23
C ALA A 112 7.85 -12.97 -6.81
N ARG A 113 7.76 -11.67 -6.47
CA ARG A 113 7.41 -11.22 -5.11
C ARG A 113 6.48 -10.00 -5.12
N PHE A 114 5.41 -10.09 -4.35
CA PHE A 114 4.42 -9.03 -4.20
C PHE A 114 4.28 -8.64 -2.73
N PHE A 115 4.59 -7.39 -2.41
CA PHE A 115 4.37 -6.81 -1.09
C PHE A 115 3.07 -6.01 -1.06
N TYR A 116 2.27 -6.19 -0.02
CA TYR A 116 1.03 -5.48 0.22
C TYR A 116 1.07 -4.72 1.55
N SER A 117 0.76 -3.42 1.49
CA SER A 117 0.60 -2.58 2.67
C SER A 117 -0.81 -2.72 3.23
N SER A 118 -0.97 -3.50 4.27
CA SER A 118 -2.17 -3.57 5.08
C SER A 118 -2.14 -2.55 6.23
N SER A 119 -3.07 -2.61 7.14
CA SER A 119 -3.25 -1.63 8.21
C SER A 119 -3.67 -2.29 9.53
N ALA A 120 -3.39 -1.63 10.63
CA ALA A 120 -3.93 -1.98 11.93
C ALA A 120 -5.48 -1.95 11.98
N CYS A 121 -6.14 -1.24 11.05
CA CYS A 121 -7.61 -1.21 10.93
C CYS A 121 -8.23 -2.57 10.56
N VAL A 122 -7.42 -3.59 10.21
CA VAL A 122 -7.91 -4.96 9.97
C VAL A 122 -8.19 -5.74 11.25
N TYR A 123 -7.62 -5.31 12.38
CA TYR A 123 -7.86 -5.97 13.65
C TYR A 123 -9.32 -5.83 14.09
N ASN A 124 -9.79 -6.82 14.84
CA ASN A 124 -11.16 -6.82 15.35
C ASN A 124 -11.41 -5.62 16.26
N ALA A 125 -12.30 -4.72 15.82
CA ALA A 125 -12.63 -3.48 16.52
C ALA A 125 -13.21 -3.74 17.94
N ASP A 126 -13.89 -4.87 18.17
CA ASP A 126 -14.43 -5.19 19.49
C ASP A 126 -13.34 -5.45 20.52
N LYS A 127 -12.14 -5.86 20.09
CA LYS A 127 -10.98 -6.07 20.96
C LYS A 127 -10.25 -4.78 21.32
N GLN A 128 -10.63 -3.65 20.72
CA GLN A 128 -9.95 -2.36 20.86
C GLN A 128 -10.80 -1.30 21.61
N LYS A 129 -11.94 -1.69 22.18
CA LYS A 129 -12.89 -0.77 22.82
C LYS A 129 -12.52 -0.36 24.25
N SER A 130 -11.63 -1.07 24.91
CA SER A 130 -11.22 -0.80 26.28
C SER A 130 -9.96 0.08 26.32
N GLU A 131 -9.88 0.97 27.29
CA GLU A 131 -8.63 1.72 27.57
C GLU A 131 -7.49 0.79 28.01
N ASP A 132 -7.84 -0.32 28.67
CA ASP A 132 -6.91 -1.40 29.07
C ASP A 132 -6.73 -2.39 27.93
N VAL A 133 -6.24 -1.93 26.77
CA VAL A 133 -6.05 -2.77 25.60
C VAL A 133 -4.89 -3.75 25.81
N VAL A 134 -5.19 -5.03 25.73
CA VAL A 134 -4.15 -6.07 25.62
C VAL A 134 -3.48 -5.94 24.25
N PRO A 135 -2.14 -5.96 24.16
CA PRO A 135 -1.44 -5.90 22.89
C PRO A 135 -1.96 -6.95 21.89
N LEU A 136 -2.33 -6.49 20.69
CA LEU A 136 -2.92 -7.32 19.65
C LEU A 136 -1.87 -8.23 19.02
N LYS A 137 -2.29 -9.45 18.67
CA LYS A 137 -1.54 -10.40 17.86
C LYS A 137 -2.11 -10.45 16.45
N GLU A 138 -1.37 -10.96 15.46
CA GLU A 138 -1.83 -11.05 14.07
C GLU A 138 -3.15 -11.82 13.92
N GLU A 139 -3.39 -12.85 14.75
CA GLU A 139 -4.63 -13.64 14.80
C GLU A 139 -5.86 -12.83 15.25
N ASP A 140 -5.64 -11.70 15.94
CA ASP A 140 -6.72 -10.84 16.46
C ASP A 140 -7.49 -10.05 15.38
N ALA A 141 -7.14 -10.21 14.12
CA ALA A 141 -7.98 -9.81 13.01
C ALA A 141 -9.24 -10.70 12.87
N TYR A 142 -9.29 -11.83 13.61
CA TYR A 142 -10.40 -12.77 13.56
C TYR A 142 -10.99 -13.03 14.95
N PRO A 143 -12.33 -13.32 15.06
CA PRO A 143 -13.31 -13.25 13.97
C PRO A 143 -13.34 -11.86 13.34
N ALA A 144 -13.59 -11.79 12.02
CA ALA A 144 -13.48 -10.54 11.26
C ALA A 144 -14.48 -9.48 11.72
N MET A 145 -13.96 -8.36 12.18
CA MET A 145 -14.70 -7.15 12.55
C MET A 145 -13.77 -5.94 12.31
N ALA A 146 -13.32 -5.81 11.07
CA ALA A 146 -12.40 -4.76 10.67
C ALA A 146 -13.05 -3.38 10.80
N GLU A 147 -12.22 -2.36 11.03
CA GLU A 147 -12.66 -1.01 11.28
C GLU A 147 -13.06 -0.31 9.97
N ASP A 148 -14.33 0.03 9.87
CA ASP A 148 -14.94 0.79 8.78
C ASP A 148 -14.60 0.27 7.35
N GLY A 149 -14.95 1.03 6.30
CA GLY A 149 -14.73 0.64 4.92
C GLY A 149 -13.26 0.36 4.58
N TYR A 150 -12.35 1.18 5.10
CA TYR A 150 -10.91 1.02 4.90
C TYR A 150 -10.37 -0.28 5.49
N GLY A 151 -10.73 -0.61 6.73
CA GLY A 151 -10.29 -1.85 7.37
C GLY A 151 -10.82 -3.09 6.65
N TRP A 152 -12.06 -3.07 6.18
CA TRP A 152 -12.64 -4.18 5.41
C TRP A 152 -11.98 -4.36 4.05
N GLU A 153 -11.66 -3.28 3.33
CA GLU A 153 -10.89 -3.36 2.08
C GLU A 153 -9.53 -4.02 2.32
N LYS A 154 -8.81 -3.55 3.34
CA LYS A 154 -7.49 -4.07 3.68
C LYS A 154 -7.53 -5.55 4.06
N LEU A 155 -8.50 -5.96 4.88
CA LEU A 155 -8.65 -7.36 5.28
C LEU A 155 -9.02 -8.27 4.09
N PHE A 156 -9.89 -7.80 3.19
CA PHE A 156 -10.20 -8.51 1.94
C PHE A 156 -8.95 -8.71 1.10
N SER A 157 -8.16 -7.65 0.90
CA SER A 157 -6.93 -7.70 0.11
C SER A 157 -5.85 -8.60 0.73
N GLU A 158 -5.74 -8.66 2.07
CA GLU A 158 -4.91 -9.68 2.74
C GLU A 158 -5.33 -11.10 2.36
N ARG A 159 -6.65 -11.37 2.34
CA ARG A 159 -7.18 -12.69 1.95
C ARG A 159 -6.85 -12.99 0.49
N MET A 160 -6.99 -12.02 -0.41
CA MET A 160 -6.59 -12.15 -1.81
C MET A 160 -5.10 -12.49 -1.95
N CYS A 161 -4.21 -11.75 -1.27
CA CYS A 161 -2.76 -12.04 -1.26
C CYS A 161 -2.47 -13.48 -0.80
N ARG A 162 -3.16 -13.94 0.25
CA ARG A 162 -3.02 -15.32 0.74
C ARG A 162 -3.44 -16.33 -0.32
N HIS A 163 -4.61 -16.16 -0.96
CA HIS A 163 -5.12 -17.10 -1.94
C HIS A 163 -4.28 -17.10 -3.22
N TYR A 164 -3.76 -15.95 -3.68
CA TYR A 164 -2.82 -15.92 -4.80
C TYR A 164 -1.53 -16.68 -4.51
N ARG A 165 -1.08 -16.70 -3.27
CA ARG A 165 0.04 -17.54 -2.86
C ARG A 165 -0.31 -19.02 -2.84
N GLU A 166 -1.50 -19.38 -2.33
CA GLU A 166 -1.97 -20.76 -2.21
C GLU A 166 -2.29 -21.37 -3.58
N ASP A 167 -2.99 -20.64 -4.45
CA ASP A 167 -3.51 -21.14 -5.70
C ASP A 167 -2.51 -21.02 -6.86
N TYR A 168 -1.71 -19.97 -6.88
CA TYR A 168 -0.83 -19.61 -8.01
C TYR A 168 0.65 -19.57 -7.67
N GLY A 169 1.02 -19.71 -6.40
CA GLY A 169 2.42 -19.69 -5.98
C GLY A 169 3.09 -18.31 -5.99
N LEU A 170 2.34 -17.23 -6.16
CA LEU A 170 2.90 -15.87 -6.07
C LEU A 170 3.39 -15.61 -4.64
N GLU A 171 4.68 -15.32 -4.48
CA GLU A 171 5.24 -15.02 -3.17
C GLU A 171 4.73 -13.68 -2.63
N THR A 172 3.63 -13.71 -1.87
CA THR A 172 3.06 -12.50 -1.26
C THR A 172 3.60 -12.26 0.14
N ARG A 173 3.85 -11.00 0.47
CA ARG A 173 4.19 -10.50 1.82
C ARG A 173 3.20 -9.40 2.19
N VAL A 174 2.66 -9.48 3.39
CA VAL A 174 1.70 -8.52 3.92
C VAL A 174 2.25 -7.93 5.21
N ALA A 175 2.22 -6.60 5.34
CA ALA A 175 2.55 -5.92 6.58
C ALA A 175 1.38 -5.02 7.00
N ARG A 176 0.94 -5.14 8.25
CA ARG A 176 -0.07 -4.29 8.86
C ARG A 176 0.60 -3.08 9.47
N PHE A 177 0.55 -1.97 8.76
CA PHE A 177 1.11 -0.73 9.26
C PHE A 177 0.20 -0.13 10.33
N HIS A 178 0.81 0.27 11.43
CA HIS A 178 0.24 1.19 12.40
C HIS A 178 0.45 2.63 11.93
N ASN A 179 0.34 3.62 12.81
CA ASN A 179 0.56 5.00 12.44
C ASN A 179 2.04 5.23 12.09
N VAL A 180 2.30 5.51 10.82
CA VAL A 180 3.62 5.88 10.32
C VAL A 180 3.67 7.39 10.11
N TYR A 181 4.70 8.05 10.63
CA TYR A 181 4.92 9.48 10.51
C TYR A 181 6.43 9.79 10.44
N GLY A 182 6.79 10.95 9.94
CA GLY A 182 8.16 11.38 9.81
C GLY A 182 8.36 12.47 8.74
N PRO A 183 9.61 12.83 8.44
CA PRO A 183 9.93 13.81 7.41
C PRO A 183 9.28 13.46 6.06
N PHE A 184 8.84 14.47 5.31
CA PHE A 184 8.10 14.33 4.04
C PHE A 184 6.72 13.64 4.18
N GLY A 185 6.17 13.54 5.39
CA GLY A 185 4.79 13.09 5.61
C GLY A 185 3.80 14.25 5.57
N THR A 186 2.51 13.93 5.40
CA THR A 186 1.43 14.93 5.49
C THR A 186 1.32 15.42 6.93
N TRP A 187 1.34 16.75 7.14
CA TRP A 187 1.23 17.41 8.42
C TRP A 187 0.02 18.35 8.52
N GLU A 188 -0.67 18.59 7.40
CA GLU A 188 -1.89 19.42 7.30
C GLU A 188 -2.82 18.88 6.19
N GLY A 189 -4.04 19.45 6.07
CA GLY A 189 -4.97 19.16 4.98
C GLY A 189 -5.96 18.03 5.25
N GLY A 190 -6.07 17.53 6.49
CA GLY A 190 -7.08 16.56 6.93
C GLY A 190 -6.73 15.09 6.65
N ARG A 191 -5.54 14.82 6.12
CA ARG A 191 -5.01 13.45 5.91
C ARG A 191 -3.87 13.09 6.88
N GLU A 192 -3.45 14.03 7.69
CA GLU A 192 -2.34 13.86 8.65
C GLU A 192 -2.68 12.85 9.74
N LYS A 193 -1.64 12.24 10.29
CA LYS A 193 -1.73 11.40 11.50
C LYS A 193 -1.54 12.26 12.74
N ALA A 194 -2.20 11.89 13.85
CA ALA A 194 -2.14 12.67 15.09
C ALA A 194 -0.71 13.10 15.52
N PRO A 195 0.33 12.24 15.45
CA PRO A 195 1.69 12.68 15.80
C PRO A 195 2.30 13.72 14.87
N ALA A 196 1.77 13.88 13.64
CA ALA A 196 2.24 14.86 12.68
C ALA A 196 1.45 16.17 12.73
N ALA A 197 0.28 16.18 13.38
CA ALA A 197 -0.61 17.33 13.50
C ALA A 197 -0.36 18.15 14.78
N ILE A 198 0.50 17.68 15.69
CA ILE A 198 0.87 18.32 16.96
C ILE A 198 2.18 19.09 16.78
#